data_03075572cb8fcc5bd2e5b935bfe65cc0
#
_entry.id   03075572cb8fcc5bd2e5b935bfe65cc0
#
_cell.length_a   1.000
_cell.length_b   1.000
_cell.length_c   1.000
_cell.angle_alpha   90.00
_cell.angle_beta   90.00
_cell.angle_gamma   90.00
#
_symmetry.space_group_name_H-M   'P 1'
#
loop_
_entity.id
_entity.type
_entity.pdbx_description
1 polymer ?
#
loop_
_entity_poly.entity_id
_entity_poly.type
_entity_poly.pdbx_seq_one_letter_code
_entity_poly.pdbx_strand_id
1 'polypeptide(L)'
;MHPTALSNLVTTLRNAIIPVLLVLQAIILPAPVKAEDYLQCVPFARELSGIQIYGDAHSWWDQAAGVYERGSTPVEGAVLSLPGYGAMQLGHVAVVHKVVDSRTILISHANWSPINGRRGQIEREVTAKDVSDNNDWSLVRIWYAPIGKLGTTAFPVNGFIHPERPARKDGRHWASAKTERSRGQPGRPLFDRRLKAELAQYAAKEHPADAGPTDLIGELLDRVGS
;
A
#
# COMPACT_ATOMS: atom_id res chain seq x y z
N MET A 1 -68.04 34.01 23.48
CA MET A 1 -66.87 33.46 22.72
C MET A 1 -66.26 32.42 23.56
N HIS A 2 -66.28 31.13 23.17
CA HIS A 2 -65.81 30.00 23.98
C HIS A 2 -64.29 29.85 23.94
N PRO A 3 -63.58 29.89 25.07
CA PRO A 3 -62.15 29.82 25.12
C PRO A 3 -61.58 28.40 24.77
N THR A 4 -62.43 27.38 24.67
CA THR A 4 -62.05 25.98 24.43
C THR A 4 -61.63 25.68 23.00
N ALA A 5 -62.06 26.43 21.99
CA ALA A 5 -61.70 26.17 20.58
C ALA A 5 -60.28 26.55 20.24
N LEU A 6 -59.75 27.64 20.82
CA LEU A 6 -58.35 28.08 20.61
C LEU A 6 -57.35 27.15 21.26
N SER A 7 -57.63 26.63 22.45
CA SER A 7 -56.75 25.72 23.17
C SER A 7 -56.56 24.36 22.43
N ASN A 8 -57.66 23.83 21.87
CA ASN A 8 -57.63 22.59 21.10
C ASN A 8 -56.85 22.76 19.78
N LEU A 9 -56.96 23.90 19.10
CA LEU A 9 -56.22 24.16 17.86
C LEU A 9 -54.71 24.24 18.08
N VAL A 10 -54.26 24.90 19.16
CA VAL A 10 -52.86 25.02 19.52
C VAL A 10 -52.26 23.66 19.90
N THR A 11 -53.02 22.82 20.60
CA THR A 11 -52.56 21.47 21.00
C THR A 11 -52.44 20.56 19.79
N THR A 12 -53.39 20.61 18.86
CA THR A 12 -53.35 19.80 17.64
C THR A 12 -52.22 20.21 16.71
N LEU A 13 -51.95 21.50 16.53
CA LEU A 13 -50.84 22.02 15.76
C LEU A 13 -49.49 21.61 16.38
N ARG A 14 -49.34 21.71 17.70
CA ARG A 14 -48.12 21.31 18.41
C ARG A 14 -47.86 19.83 18.25
N ASN A 15 -48.83 18.97 18.35
CA ASN A 15 -48.69 17.51 18.24
C ASN A 15 -48.43 17.06 16.80
N ALA A 16 -48.79 17.84 15.79
CA ALA A 16 -48.47 17.54 14.38
C ALA A 16 -47.08 18.06 13.96
N ILE A 17 -46.62 19.20 14.47
CA ILE A 17 -45.36 19.82 14.07
C ILE A 17 -44.16 19.10 14.69
N ILE A 18 -44.24 18.65 15.96
CA ILE A 18 -43.13 18.00 16.64
C ILE A 18 -42.69 16.72 15.93
N PRO A 19 -43.56 15.77 15.54
CA PRO A 19 -43.10 14.56 14.83
C PRO A 19 -42.55 14.85 13.44
N VAL A 20 -43.04 15.87 12.73
CA VAL A 20 -42.51 16.28 11.42
C VAL A 20 -41.11 16.87 11.55
N LEU A 21 -40.85 17.68 12.57
CA LEU A 21 -39.49 18.21 12.85
C LEU A 21 -38.51 17.12 13.23
N LEU A 22 -38.93 16.11 14.01
CA LEU A 22 -38.09 14.97 14.37
C LEU A 22 -37.73 14.08 13.17
N VAL A 23 -38.66 13.86 12.25
CA VAL A 23 -38.40 13.12 11.00
C VAL A 23 -37.48 13.91 10.07
N LEU A 24 -37.62 15.23 10.00
CA LEU A 24 -36.77 16.08 9.18
C LEU A 24 -35.31 16.11 9.69
N GLN A 25 -35.09 16.04 11.01
CA GLN A 25 -33.73 15.95 11.60
C GLN A 25 -33.06 14.61 11.33
N ALA A 26 -33.81 13.51 11.19
CA ALA A 26 -33.25 12.21 10.87
C ALA A 26 -32.67 12.11 9.44
N ILE A 27 -33.11 13.02 8.53
CA ILE A 27 -32.62 13.01 7.12
C ILE A 27 -31.28 13.76 6.96
N ILE A 28 -30.86 14.54 7.98
CA ILE A 28 -29.63 15.36 7.95
C ILE A 28 -28.44 14.64 8.64
N LEU A 29 -28.59 13.38 9.05
CA LEU A 29 -27.43 12.63 9.53
C LEU A 29 -26.45 12.49 8.37
N PRO A 30 -25.22 13.03 8.48
CA PRO A 30 -24.22 12.81 7.45
C PRO A 30 -24.03 11.29 7.32
N ALA A 31 -24.18 10.79 6.10
CA ALA A 31 -23.81 9.41 5.83
C ALA A 31 -22.38 9.19 6.35
N PRO A 32 -22.08 8.06 6.98
CA PRO A 32 -20.72 7.78 7.41
C PRO A 32 -19.83 7.91 6.18
N VAL A 33 -19.01 8.94 6.15
CA VAL A 33 -17.94 9.07 5.16
C VAL A 33 -17.05 7.87 5.44
N LYS A 34 -17.08 6.88 4.56
CA LYS A 34 -16.07 5.83 4.58
C LYS A 34 -14.74 6.56 4.53
N ALA A 35 -13.97 6.48 5.61
CA ALA A 35 -12.57 6.84 5.55
C ALA A 35 -12.01 6.00 4.40
N GLU A 36 -11.72 6.62 3.25
CA GLU A 36 -11.02 5.94 2.18
C GLU A 36 -9.74 5.43 2.81
N ASP A 37 -9.47 4.15 2.66
CA ASP A 37 -8.34 3.46 3.28
C ASP A 37 -7.04 4.13 2.83
N TYR A 38 -6.61 5.13 3.60
CA TYR A 38 -5.33 5.81 3.40
C TYR A 38 -4.23 4.85 3.84
N LEU A 39 -3.71 4.08 2.89
CA LEU A 39 -2.75 3.04 3.18
C LEU A 39 -1.34 3.63 3.28
N GLN A 40 -0.65 3.35 4.37
CA GLN A 40 0.73 3.74 4.61
C GLN A 40 1.70 2.67 4.07
N CYS A 41 2.91 3.09 3.70
CA CYS A 41 3.95 2.20 3.18
C CYS A 41 4.32 1.08 4.17
N VAL A 42 4.39 1.39 5.46
CA VAL A 42 4.81 0.44 6.51
C VAL A 42 3.82 -0.72 6.70
N PRO A 43 2.52 -0.52 6.98
CA PRO A 43 1.57 -1.62 7.08
C PRO A 43 1.50 -2.44 5.77
N PHE A 44 1.57 -1.78 4.61
CA PHE A 44 1.58 -2.47 3.33
C PHE A 44 2.83 -3.35 3.15
N ALA A 45 4.03 -2.80 3.39
CA ALA A 45 5.28 -3.55 3.26
C ALA A 45 5.34 -4.73 4.23
N ARG A 46 4.88 -4.55 5.48
CA ARG A 46 4.81 -5.60 6.49
C ARG A 46 3.93 -6.76 6.06
N GLU A 47 2.77 -6.46 5.52
CA GLU A 47 1.82 -7.47 5.08
C GLU A 47 2.34 -8.22 3.84
N LEU A 48 2.90 -7.49 2.88
CA LEU A 48 3.37 -8.08 1.63
C LEU A 48 4.67 -8.89 1.79
N SER A 49 5.63 -8.42 2.59
CA SER A 49 6.92 -9.09 2.81
C SER A 49 6.92 -10.14 3.92
N GLY A 50 5.97 -10.05 4.86
CA GLY A 50 5.97 -10.86 6.08
C GLY A 50 6.95 -10.38 7.16
N ILE A 51 7.71 -9.31 6.92
CA ILE A 51 8.62 -8.68 7.89
C ILE A 51 7.78 -7.99 8.97
N GLN A 52 8.04 -8.29 10.24
CA GLN A 52 7.28 -7.79 11.39
C GLN A 52 8.05 -6.68 12.11
N ILE A 53 8.28 -5.55 11.42
CA ILE A 53 8.86 -4.33 11.98
C ILE A 53 7.76 -3.26 12.02
N TYR A 54 7.74 -2.44 13.07
CA TYR A 54 6.72 -1.43 13.35
C TYR A 54 7.36 -0.05 13.49
N GLY A 55 6.53 0.98 13.50
CA GLY A 55 6.97 2.37 13.55
C GLY A 55 7.28 2.94 12.17
N ASP A 56 7.92 4.12 12.15
CA ASP A 56 8.19 4.86 10.92
C ASP A 56 9.23 4.16 10.03
N ALA A 57 9.10 4.33 8.72
CA ALA A 57 9.91 3.62 7.73
C ALA A 57 11.41 3.87 7.90
N HIS A 58 11.83 5.10 8.29
CA HIS A 58 13.24 5.42 8.51
C HIS A 58 13.90 4.57 9.60
N SER A 59 13.13 4.06 10.56
CA SER A 59 13.64 3.24 11.67
C SER A 59 13.77 1.74 11.32
N TRP A 60 13.22 1.32 10.19
CA TRP A 60 13.17 -0.10 9.83
C TRP A 60 14.54 -0.74 9.66
N TRP A 61 15.46 0.01 9.05
CA TRP A 61 16.82 -0.48 8.85
C TRP A 61 17.50 -0.86 10.14
N ASP A 62 17.45 0.01 11.14
CA ASP A 62 18.08 -0.23 12.43
C ASP A 62 17.36 -1.32 13.23
N GLN A 63 16.04 -1.34 13.21
CA GLN A 63 15.25 -2.39 13.86
C GLN A 63 15.48 -3.78 13.26
N ALA A 64 15.83 -3.87 11.98
CA ALA A 64 16.15 -5.13 11.31
C ALA A 64 17.48 -5.73 11.80
N ALA A 65 18.36 -4.94 12.43
CA ALA A 65 19.66 -5.40 12.88
C ALA A 65 19.54 -6.60 13.84
N GLY A 66 20.21 -7.71 13.47
CA GLY A 66 20.19 -8.92 14.28
C GLY A 66 18.87 -9.70 14.31
N VAL A 67 17.82 -9.17 13.66
CA VAL A 67 16.49 -9.81 13.56
C VAL A 67 16.23 -10.32 12.15
N TYR A 68 16.60 -9.54 11.15
CA TYR A 68 16.50 -9.85 9.72
C TYR A 68 17.87 -9.69 9.06
N GLU A 69 18.11 -10.41 7.99
CA GLU A 69 19.28 -10.19 7.16
C GLU A 69 19.16 -8.85 6.43
N ARG A 70 20.27 -8.12 6.34
CA ARG A 70 20.36 -6.83 5.65
C ARG A 70 21.50 -6.86 4.66
N GLY A 71 21.29 -6.26 3.49
CA GLY A 71 22.32 -6.23 2.45
C GLY A 71 22.06 -5.14 1.40
N SER A 72 22.98 -5.01 0.47
CA SER A 72 22.86 -4.11 -0.68
C SER A 72 22.29 -4.78 -1.94
N THR A 73 22.08 -6.10 -1.90
CA THR A 73 21.60 -6.84 -3.08
C THR A 73 20.09 -7.02 -3.03
N PRO A 74 19.35 -6.57 -4.05
CA PRO A 74 17.91 -6.80 -4.13
C PRO A 74 17.61 -8.27 -4.39
N VAL A 75 16.61 -8.81 -3.68
CA VAL A 75 16.00 -10.11 -3.98
C VAL A 75 14.50 -9.99 -3.90
N GLU A 76 13.76 -10.84 -4.59
CA GLU A 76 12.29 -10.85 -4.56
C GLU A 76 11.80 -11.10 -3.13
N GLY A 77 10.82 -10.30 -2.69
CA GLY A 77 10.28 -10.31 -1.33
C GLY A 77 11.06 -9.46 -0.31
N ALA A 78 12.28 -9.01 -0.62
CA ALA A 78 13.02 -8.10 0.26
C ALA A 78 12.36 -6.72 0.31
N VAL A 79 12.60 -5.99 1.39
CA VAL A 79 12.12 -4.62 1.58
C VAL A 79 13.24 -3.64 1.30
N LEU A 80 13.10 -2.84 0.25
CA LEU A 80 13.92 -1.66 -0.02
C LEU A 80 13.64 -0.63 1.08
N SER A 81 14.67 -0.21 1.81
CA SER A 81 14.60 0.74 2.93
C SER A 81 15.23 2.07 2.55
N LEU A 82 14.43 3.12 2.54
CA LEU A 82 14.88 4.50 2.31
C LEU A 82 14.88 5.28 3.62
N PRO A 83 15.98 5.94 3.97
CA PRO A 83 16.03 6.85 5.12
C PRO A 83 15.16 8.08 4.88
N GLY A 84 15.02 8.91 5.90
CA GLY A 84 14.45 10.25 5.74
C GLY A 84 15.29 11.08 4.76
N TYR A 85 14.63 11.73 3.78
CA TYR A 85 15.33 12.55 2.79
C TYR A 85 14.45 13.69 2.30
N GLY A 86 14.93 14.92 2.41
CA GLY A 86 14.19 16.11 2.00
C GLY A 86 12.83 16.21 2.70
N ALA A 87 11.75 16.35 1.93
CA ALA A 87 10.39 16.41 2.47
C ALA A 87 9.86 15.06 2.99
N MET A 88 10.50 13.94 2.63
CA MET A 88 10.16 12.59 3.09
C MET A 88 10.90 12.26 4.40
N GLN A 89 10.59 12.97 5.48
CA GLN A 89 11.32 12.84 6.75
C GLN A 89 11.15 11.47 7.44
N LEU A 90 10.00 10.83 7.29
CA LEU A 90 9.71 9.53 7.90
C LEU A 90 10.29 8.34 7.12
N GLY A 91 11.02 8.60 6.03
CA GLY A 91 11.54 7.56 5.18
C GLY A 91 10.46 6.86 4.35
N HIS A 92 10.85 5.79 3.66
CA HIS A 92 9.91 4.97 2.88
C HIS A 92 10.38 3.52 2.80
N VAL A 93 9.43 2.61 2.67
CA VAL A 93 9.68 1.18 2.45
C VAL A 93 8.85 0.68 1.26
N ALA A 94 9.48 -0.18 0.45
CA ALA A 94 8.85 -0.82 -0.69
C ALA A 94 9.28 -2.28 -0.79
N VAL A 95 8.39 -3.16 -1.22
CA VAL A 95 8.70 -4.58 -1.38
C VAL A 95 9.18 -4.84 -2.80
N VAL A 96 10.32 -5.51 -2.95
CA VAL A 96 10.84 -5.95 -4.24
C VAL A 96 9.93 -7.03 -4.79
N HIS A 97 9.28 -6.75 -5.91
CA HIS A 97 8.42 -7.70 -6.61
C HIS A 97 9.24 -8.59 -7.55
N LYS A 98 10.17 -7.98 -8.30
CA LYS A 98 11.00 -8.67 -9.27
C LYS A 98 12.35 -7.98 -9.45
N VAL A 99 13.42 -8.74 -9.62
CA VAL A 99 14.72 -8.26 -10.09
C VAL A 99 14.76 -8.41 -11.60
N VAL A 100 14.85 -7.30 -12.33
CA VAL A 100 14.86 -7.28 -13.80
C VAL A 100 16.29 -7.40 -14.32
N ASP A 101 17.19 -6.58 -13.79
CA ASP A 101 18.61 -6.58 -14.09
C ASP A 101 19.42 -6.01 -12.91
N SER A 102 20.74 -5.80 -13.08
CA SER A 102 21.63 -5.34 -12.01
C SER A 102 21.30 -3.93 -11.49
N ARG A 103 20.53 -3.14 -12.24
CA ARG A 103 20.18 -1.76 -11.91
C ARG A 103 18.66 -1.50 -11.87
N THR A 104 17.85 -2.51 -12.17
CA THR A 104 16.40 -2.32 -12.31
C THR A 104 15.66 -3.39 -11.54
N ILE A 105 14.76 -2.94 -10.68
CA ILE A 105 13.81 -3.79 -9.97
C ILE A 105 12.39 -3.26 -10.17
N LEU A 106 11.41 -4.15 -10.05
CA LEU A 106 10.01 -3.78 -9.87
C LEU A 106 9.70 -3.87 -8.39
N ILE A 107 9.06 -2.82 -7.87
CA ILE A 107 8.67 -2.72 -6.45
C ILE A 107 7.16 -2.53 -6.33
N SER A 108 6.63 -2.94 -5.20
CA SER A 108 5.26 -2.63 -4.79
C SER A 108 5.28 -1.87 -3.48
N HIS A 109 4.56 -0.76 -3.40
CA HIS A 109 4.50 0.09 -2.22
C HIS A 109 3.15 0.82 -2.12
N ALA A 110 2.96 1.56 -1.04
CA ALA A 110 1.79 2.42 -0.87
C ALA A 110 2.21 3.82 -0.42
N ASN A 111 1.36 4.81 -0.66
CA ASN A 111 1.55 6.19 -0.20
C ASN A 111 2.79 6.89 -0.78
N TRP A 112 3.16 6.58 -2.01
CA TRP A 112 4.31 7.20 -2.68
C TRP A 112 3.89 8.37 -3.57
N SER A 113 3.22 8.09 -4.68
CA SER A 113 2.78 9.12 -5.60
C SER A 113 1.44 9.75 -5.19
N PRO A 114 1.24 11.06 -5.39
CA PRO A 114 -0.09 11.63 -5.39
C PRO A 114 -0.81 11.26 -6.69
N ILE A 115 -1.78 10.36 -6.62
CA ILE A 115 -2.63 9.97 -7.74
C ILE A 115 -3.95 10.72 -7.60
N ASN A 116 -4.39 11.42 -8.64
CA ASN A 116 -5.56 12.30 -8.60
C ASN A 116 -5.54 13.30 -7.42
N GLY A 117 -4.36 13.85 -7.12
CA GLY A 117 -4.16 14.80 -6.03
C GLY A 117 -4.17 14.21 -4.61
N ARG A 118 -4.26 12.90 -4.45
CA ARG A 118 -4.33 12.19 -3.15
C ARG A 118 -3.21 11.18 -3.02
N ARG A 119 -2.76 10.95 -1.79
CA ARG A 119 -1.82 9.87 -1.42
C ARG A 119 -2.56 8.72 -0.75
N GLY A 120 -1.85 7.64 -0.45
CA GLY A 120 -2.40 6.47 0.23
C GLY A 120 -2.78 5.34 -0.71
N GLN A 121 -2.57 5.49 -2.02
CA GLN A 121 -2.81 4.42 -3.00
C GLN A 121 -1.65 3.42 -3.01
N ILE A 122 -1.97 2.21 -3.49
CA ILE A 122 -0.98 1.17 -3.77
C ILE A 122 -0.48 1.35 -5.20
N GLU A 123 0.84 1.35 -5.36
CA GLU A 123 1.50 1.26 -6.66
C GLU A 123 2.21 -0.09 -6.73
N ARG A 124 1.89 -0.89 -7.74
CA ARG A 124 2.38 -2.26 -7.91
C ARG A 124 3.30 -2.35 -9.09
N GLU A 125 4.35 -3.15 -8.93
CA GLU A 125 5.29 -3.50 -9.99
C GLU A 125 5.87 -2.26 -10.71
N VAL A 126 5.97 -1.15 -9.98
CA VAL A 126 6.55 0.07 -10.51
C VAL A 126 8.07 0.02 -10.49
N THR A 127 8.69 0.67 -11.46
CA THR A 127 10.15 0.64 -11.63
C THR A 127 10.86 1.41 -10.53
N ALA A 128 11.87 0.77 -9.92
CA ALA A 128 12.94 1.44 -9.18
C ALA A 128 14.27 1.14 -9.87
N LYS A 129 15.07 2.18 -10.09
CA LYS A 129 16.34 2.07 -10.81
C LYS A 129 17.48 2.54 -9.93
N ASP A 130 18.52 1.71 -9.83
CA ASP A 130 19.81 2.10 -9.27
C ASP A 130 20.45 3.16 -10.16
N VAL A 131 20.78 4.29 -9.56
CA VAL A 131 21.47 5.42 -10.19
C VAL A 131 22.77 5.77 -9.47
N SER A 132 23.26 4.88 -8.62
CA SER A 132 24.59 4.99 -8.01
C SER A 132 25.69 4.79 -9.03
N ASP A 133 26.82 5.42 -8.82
CA ASP A 133 27.98 5.31 -9.74
C ASP A 133 28.52 3.87 -9.75
N ASN A 134 28.53 3.21 -8.60
CA ASN A 134 29.15 1.89 -8.40
C ASN A 134 28.20 0.71 -8.66
N ASN A 135 26.95 0.93 -9.05
CA ASN A 135 25.94 -0.13 -9.15
C ASN A 135 25.79 -0.92 -7.83
N ASP A 136 25.70 -0.19 -6.72
CA ASP A 136 25.69 -0.73 -5.35
C ASP A 136 24.35 -0.47 -4.63
N TRP A 137 23.36 0.08 -5.34
CA TRP A 137 22.05 0.41 -4.82
C TRP A 137 22.05 1.46 -3.70
N SER A 138 23.11 2.27 -3.58
CA SER A 138 23.17 3.35 -2.61
C SER A 138 22.27 4.54 -2.97
N LEU A 139 21.89 4.67 -4.24
CA LEU A 139 20.98 5.71 -4.76
C LEU A 139 19.96 5.11 -5.73
N VAL A 140 18.68 5.44 -5.56
CA VAL A 140 17.62 4.97 -6.46
C VAL A 140 16.74 6.12 -6.96
N ARG A 141 16.26 5.99 -8.19
CA ARG A 141 15.09 6.72 -8.69
C ARG A 141 13.91 5.77 -8.78
N ILE A 142 12.76 6.23 -8.35
CA ILE A 142 11.53 5.44 -8.29
C ILE A 142 10.52 6.05 -9.26
N TRP A 143 9.71 5.23 -9.87
CA TRP A 143 8.54 5.63 -10.64
C TRP A 143 7.71 6.67 -9.90
N TYR A 144 7.23 7.67 -10.62
CA TYR A 144 6.42 8.73 -10.06
C TYR A 144 5.20 8.98 -10.95
N ALA A 145 4.05 8.51 -10.52
CA ALA A 145 2.82 8.48 -11.30
C ALA A 145 2.42 9.85 -11.91
N PRO A 146 2.58 11.00 -11.21
CA PRO A 146 2.19 12.29 -11.79
C PRO A 146 2.89 12.67 -13.10
N ILE A 147 4.07 12.09 -13.36
CA ILE A 147 4.82 12.36 -14.60
C ILE A 147 4.91 11.13 -15.50
N GLY A 148 4.30 10.00 -15.12
CA GLY A 148 4.26 8.78 -15.91
C GLY A 148 5.63 8.20 -16.27
N LYS A 149 6.66 8.39 -15.42
CA LYS A 149 8.04 7.92 -15.62
C LYS A 149 8.82 7.91 -14.31
N LEU A 150 10.09 7.51 -14.34
CA LEU A 150 10.98 7.63 -13.20
C LEU A 150 11.06 9.06 -12.70
N GLY A 151 10.94 9.25 -11.40
CA GLY A 151 11.13 10.53 -10.74
C GLY A 151 12.55 11.09 -10.99
N THR A 152 12.71 12.40 -10.84
CA THR A 152 13.98 13.08 -11.04
C THR A 152 14.89 13.03 -9.81
N THR A 153 14.29 12.82 -8.61
CA THR A 153 15.05 12.75 -7.35
C THR A 153 15.75 11.40 -7.23
N ALA A 154 17.05 11.43 -6.94
CA ALA A 154 17.80 10.27 -6.50
C ALA A 154 17.71 10.19 -4.96
N PHE A 155 17.13 9.13 -4.45
CA PHE A 155 16.95 8.90 -3.02
C PHE A 155 18.08 8.04 -2.47
N PRO A 156 18.66 8.38 -1.32
CA PRO A 156 19.60 7.50 -0.64
C PRO A 156 18.88 6.22 -0.18
N VAL A 157 19.62 5.12 -0.14
CA VAL A 157 19.12 3.81 0.26
C VAL A 157 19.93 3.29 1.42
N ASN A 158 19.26 2.80 2.47
CA ASN A 158 19.93 2.05 3.53
C ASN A 158 20.35 0.66 3.06
N GLY A 159 19.54 0.04 2.21
CA GLY A 159 19.73 -1.30 1.67
C GLY A 159 18.40 -2.06 1.58
N PHE A 160 18.53 -3.38 1.53
CA PHE A 160 17.41 -4.33 1.46
C PHE A 160 17.33 -5.15 2.75
N ILE A 161 16.14 -5.24 3.33
CA ILE A 161 15.85 -6.09 4.47
C ILE A 161 15.23 -7.38 3.91
N HIS A 162 15.87 -8.51 4.17
CA HIS A 162 15.41 -9.79 3.65
C HIS A 162 14.40 -10.42 4.62
N PRO A 163 13.32 -11.06 4.13
CA PRO A 163 12.30 -11.68 4.99
C PRO A 163 12.85 -12.89 5.75
N GLU A 164 14.00 -13.41 5.32
CA GLU A 164 14.69 -14.48 5.99
C GLU A 164 15.44 -13.96 7.21
N ARG A 165 15.26 -14.66 8.35
CA ARG A 165 16.00 -14.34 9.56
C ARG A 165 17.45 -14.80 9.42
N PRO A 166 18.42 -14.05 9.97
CA PRO A 166 19.81 -14.50 9.95
C PRO A 166 19.93 -15.89 10.62
N ALA A 167 20.81 -16.71 10.06
CA ALA A 167 21.10 -18.02 10.64
C ALA A 167 21.54 -17.83 12.10
N ARG A 168 20.92 -18.58 13.01
CA ARG A 168 21.32 -18.56 14.43
C ARG A 168 22.77 -18.98 14.55
N LYS A 169 23.54 -18.26 15.36
CA LYS A 169 24.95 -18.60 15.67
C LYS A 169 25.16 -20.00 16.27
N ASP A 170 24.07 -20.70 16.63
CA ASP A 170 24.05 -22.07 17.17
C ASP A 170 24.12 -23.17 16.09
N GLY A 171 24.38 -22.81 14.83
CA GLY A 171 24.55 -23.76 13.70
C GLY A 171 23.24 -24.44 13.27
N ARG A 172 22.10 -24.13 13.88
CA ARG A 172 20.80 -24.62 13.42
C ARG A 172 20.29 -23.76 12.28
N HIS A 173 20.44 -24.26 11.08
CA HIS A 173 19.94 -23.62 9.89
C HIS A 173 18.40 -23.53 9.94
N TRP A 174 17.82 -22.34 9.72
CA TRP A 174 16.36 -22.14 9.62
C TRP A 174 15.71 -23.04 8.54
N ALA A 175 16.50 -23.55 7.57
CA ALA A 175 16.05 -24.54 6.58
C ALA A 175 15.35 -25.75 7.19
N SER A 176 15.73 -26.16 8.43
CA SER A 176 15.05 -27.24 9.16
C SER A 176 13.63 -26.86 9.56
N ALA A 177 13.36 -25.57 9.85
CA ALA A 177 12.03 -25.09 10.22
C ALA A 177 11.06 -25.04 9.01
N LYS A 178 11.59 -24.88 7.80
CA LYS A 178 10.77 -24.91 6.57
C LYS A 178 10.33 -26.34 6.23
N THR A 179 11.18 -27.32 6.52
CA THR A 179 10.88 -28.75 6.28
C THR A 179 9.87 -29.30 7.28
N GLU A 180 9.89 -28.85 8.54
CA GLU A 180 8.89 -29.26 9.54
C GLU A 180 7.52 -28.61 9.32
N ARG A 181 7.46 -27.33 8.86
CA ARG A 181 6.19 -26.68 8.48
C ARG A 181 5.53 -27.31 7.26
N SER A 182 6.30 -27.93 6.37
CA SER A 182 5.77 -28.64 5.19
C SER A 182 5.04 -29.93 5.54
N ARG A 183 5.25 -30.49 6.74
CA ARG A 183 4.67 -31.78 7.14
C ARG A 183 3.40 -31.67 7.97
N GLY A 184 2.99 -30.50 8.44
CA GLY A 184 1.91 -30.41 9.42
C GLY A 184 0.89 -29.30 9.27
N GLN A 185 1.08 -28.33 8.36
CA GLN A 185 0.05 -27.31 8.10
C GLN A 185 0.00 -27.00 6.60
N PRO A 186 -1.21 -26.99 5.97
CA PRO A 186 -1.36 -26.45 4.64
C PRO A 186 -0.86 -25.00 4.71
N GLY A 187 0.08 -24.67 3.81
CA GLY A 187 0.76 -23.39 3.79
C GLY A 187 -0.23 -22.24 3.95
N ARG A 188 -0.01 -21.45 4.96
CA ARG A 188 -0.72 -20.19 5.12
C ARG A 188 -0.46 -19.41 3.82
N PRO A 189 -1.50 -19.10 3.03
CA PRO A 189 -1.28 -18.38 1.77
C PRO A 189 -0.55 -17.08 2.10
N LEU A 190 0.42 -16.72 1.26
CA LEU A 190 1.22 -15.49 1.38
C LEU A 190 0.34 -14.23 1.45
N PHE A 191 -0.93 -14.39 1.14
CA PHE A 191 -1.98 -13.37 1.22
C PHE A 191 -3.09 -13.85 2.13
N ASP A 192 -3.38 -13.08 3.17
CA ASP A 192 -4.60 -13.25 3.94
C ASP A 192 -5.81 -13.17 2.99
N ARG A 193 -6.83 -14.00 3.24
CA ARG A 193 -8.07 -14.04 2.46
C ARG A 193 -8.73 -12.66 2.37
N ARG A 194 -8.55 -11.83 3.40
CA ARG A 194 -9.04 -10.46 3.48
C ARG A 194 -8.33 -9.55 2.47
N LEU A 195 -6.99 -9.58 2.41
CA LEU A 195 -6.21 -8.82 1.44
C LEU A 195 -6.51 -9.26 0.01
N LYS A 196 -6.69 -10.58 -0.23
CA LYS A 196 -7.14 -11.09 -1.55
C LYS A 196 -8.51 -10.53 -1.93
N ALA A 197 -9.45 -10.41 -1.00
CA ALA A 197 -10.76 -9.84 -1.26
C ALA A 197 -10.69 -8.34 -1.54
N GLU A 198 -9.89 -7.58 -0.77
CA GLU A 198 -9.65 -6.16 -1.00
C GLU A 198 -8.93 -5.91 -2.34
N LEU A 199 -7.94 -6.73 -2.67
CA LEU A 199 -7.23 -6.69 -3.96
C LEU A 199 -8.14 -7.03 -5.14
N ALA A 200 -9.02 -8.02 -4.99
CA ALA A 200 -10.00 -8.38 -6.00
C ALA A 200 -11.04 -7.25 -6.21
N GLN A 201 -11.48 -6.59 -5.14
CA GLN A 201 -12.38 -5.44 -5.23
C GLN A 201 -11.70 -4.22 -5.88
N TYR A 202 -10.43 -3.99 -5.59
CA TYR A 202 -9.66 -2.91 -6.22
C TYR A 202 -9.46 -3.17 -7.72
N ALA A 203 -9.05 -4.39 -8.10
CA ALA A 203 -8.89 -4.78 -9.50
C ALA A 203 -10.21 -4.69 -10.29
N ALA A 204 -11.33 -5.09 -9.69
CA ALA A 204 -12.65 -5.00 -10.32
C ALA A 204 -13.14 -3.55 -10.48
N LYS A 205 -12.63 -2.62 -9.66
CA LYS A 205 -13.00 -1.19 -9.74
C LYS A 205 -12.22 -0.44 -10.81
N GLU A 206 -10.98 -0.83 -11.08
CA GLU A 206 -10.10 -0.16 -12.07
C GLU A 206 -10.14 -0.80 -13.46
N HIS A 207 -10.52 -2.09 -13.56
CA HIS A 207 -10.71 -2.80 -14.82
C HIS A 207 -12.05 -3.51 -14.79
N PRO A 208 -13.16 -2.85 -15.21
CA PRO A 208 -14.42 -3.55 -15.43
C PRO A 208 -14.22 -4.67 -16.46
N ALA A 209 -14.78 -5.82 -16.19
CA ALA A 209 -14.62 -7.06 -16.96
C ALA A 209 -15.00 -6.98 -18.46
N ASP A 210 -15.49 -5.83 -18.93
CA ASP A 210 -15.83 -5.55 -20.33
C ASP A 210 -14.69 -4.94 -21.16
N ALA A 211 -13.54 -4.60 -20.53
CA ALA A 211 -12.33 -4.28 -21.28
C ALA A 211 -11.66 -5.60 -21.69
N GLY A 212 -11.98 -6.09 -22.88
CA GLY A 212 -11.27 -7.21 -23.50
C GLY A 212 -9.76 -6.99 -23.49
N PRO A 213 -8.93 -8.05 -23.67
CA PRO A 213 -7.48 -7.92 -23.61
C PRO A 213 -7.05 -6.88 -24.65
N THR A 214 -6.73 -5.69 -24.17
CA THR A 214 -6.14 -4.64 -24.99
C THR A 214 -4.73 -5.11 -25.30
N ASP A 215 -4.49 -5.45 -26.54
CA ASP A 215 -3.16 -5.77 -27.06
C ASP A 215 -2.32 -4.48 -27.10
N LEU A 216 -1.83 -4.09 -25.92
CA LEU A 216 -0.97 -2.90 -25.72
C LEU A 216 0.33 -3.01 -26.52
N ILE A 217 0.74 -4.21 -26.93
CA ILE A 217 1.94 -4.45 -27.74
C ILE A 217 1.62 -4.15 -29.20
N GLY A 218 0.45 -4.55 -29.69
CA GLY A 218 -0.02 -4.26 -31.05
C GLY A 218 -0.21 -2.76 -31.27
N GLU A 219 -0.82 -2.07 -30.32
CA GLU A 219 -1.07 -0.61 -30.40
C GLU A 219 0.22 0.20 -30.33
N LEU A 220 1.24 -0.29 -29.61
CA LEU A 220 2.56 0.36 -29.55
C LEU A 220 3.36 0.18 -30.85
N LEU A 221 3.24 -0.98 -31.49
CA LEU A 221 3.93 -1.27 -32.75
C LEU A 221 3.34 -0.47 -33.91
N ASP A 222 2.04 -0.22 -33.94
CA ASP A 222 1.38 0.61 -34.97
C ASP A 222 1.76 2.11 -34.84
N ARG A 223 2.07 2.59 -33.64
CA ARG A 223 2.53 3.98 -33.44
C ARG A 223 3.99 4.26 -33.82
N VAL A 224 4.81 3.24 -33.87
CA VAL A 224 6.26 3.39 -34.21
C VAL A 224 6.52 3.10 -35.68
N GLY A 225 5.55 2.55 -36.42
CA GLY A 225 5.67 2.13 -37.81
C GLY A 225 5.04 3.09 -38.85
N SER A 226 4.59 4.31 -38.43
CA SER A 226 4.02 5.30 -39.36
C SER A 226 4.79 6.61 -39.38
#